data_d27573656562b618c1b8dd7c7fd8b31d
#
_entry.id   d27573656562b618c1b8dd7c7fd8b31d
#
_cell.length_a   1.000
_cell.length_b   1.000
_cell.length_c   1.000
_cell.angle_alpha   90.00
_cell.angle_beta   90.00
_cell.angle_gamma   90.00
#
_symmetry.space_group_name_H-M   'P 1'
#
loop_
_entity.id
_entity.type
_entity.pdbx_description
1 polymer ?
#
loop_
_entity_poly.entity_id
_entity_poly.type
_entity_poly.pdbx_seq_one_letter_code
_entity_poly.pdbx_strand_id
1 'polypeptide(L)'
;MERKNEITMKVNGRTFTFKEGRDFEEKDMLSVLLRERLGLTGVRVSCEQGACGACTVLLNGKSVLSCMMPAVEADGADIMTIEALDGSDPVVDAFVNTYGPGEGTAMQCGYCTPGFVMEAHSLLNENPNPTDEEIDEALSGHICRCGCYQGIHTAVKKAADHICNCKEGGECNEED
;
A
#
# COMPACT_ATOMS: atom_id res chain seq x y z
N MET A 1 10.46 10.65 -27.98
CA MET A 1 9.26 10.11 -27.32
C MET A 1 8.08 10.91 -27.85
N GLU A 2 7.08 10.25 -28.44
CA GLU A 2 5.83 10.93 -28.78
C GLU A 2 5.14 11.35 -27.49
N ARG A 3 4.69 12.62 -27.43
CA ARG A 3 3.87 13.09 -26.31
C ARG A 3 2.56 12.32 -26.27
N LYS A 4 2.28 11.66 -25.15
CA LYS A 4 0.97 11.03 -24.91
C LYS A 4 0.04 12.08 -24.34
N ASN A 5 -0.93 12.54 -25.13
CA ASN A 5 -1.97 13.49 -24.67
C ASN A 5 -3.05 12.80 -23.84
N GLU A 6 -2.99 11.49 -23.68
CA GLU A 6 -3.95 10.68 -22.95
C GLU A 6 -3.25 9.47 -22.35
N ILE A 7 -3.58 9.14 -21.09
CA ILE A 7 -3.12 7.94 -20.39
C ILE A 7 -4.33 7.14 -19.91
N THR A 8 -4.22 5.82 -19.94
CA THR A 8 -5.26 4.92 -19.45
C THR A 8 -4.65 3.95 -18.46
N MET A 9 -5.24 3.83 -17.28
CA MET A 9 -4.78 2.91 -16.23
C MET A 9 -5.99 2.28 -15.54
N LYS A 10 -5.77 1.12 -14.96
CA LYS A 10 -6.74 0.47 -14.09
C LYS A 10 -6.42 0.84 -12.64
N VAL A 11 -7.37 1.33 -11.88
CA VAL A 11 -7.20 1.69 -10.47
C VAL A 11 -8.29 0.99 -9.65
N ASN A 12 -7.90 0.17 -8.70
CA ASN A 12 -8.79 -0.61 -7.85
C ASN A 12 -9.86 -1.36 -8.67
N GLY A 13 -9.42 -2.05 -9.73
CA GLY A 13 -10.28 -2.83 -10.59
C GLY A 13 -11.08 -2.04 -11.64
N ARG A 14 -11.04 -0.70 -11.65
CA ARG A 14 -11.76 0.16 -12.60
C ARG A 14 -10.82 0.84 -13.56
N THR A 15 -11.18 0.89 -14.83
CA THR A 15 -10.38 1.58 -15.87
C THR A 15 -10.74 3.06 -15.91
N PHE A 16 -9.71 3.91 -15.92
CA PHE A 16 -9.81 5.36 -16.04
C PHE A 16 -8.94 5.85 -17.18
N THR A 17 -9.43 6.84 -17.90
CA THR A 17 -8.69 7.53 -18.97
C THR A 17 -8.59 9.01 -18.62
N PHE A 18 -7.38 9.55 -18.63
CA PHE A 18 -7.07 10.93 -18.27
C PHE A 18 -6.45 11.66 -19.44
N LYS A 19 -6.84 12.90 -19.65
CA LYS A 19 -6.35 13.77 -20.73
C LYS A 19 -5.44 14.86 -20.18
N GLU A 20 -4.27 15.00 -20.80
CA GLU A 20 -3.33 16.09 -20.52
C GLU A 20 -3.99 17.45 -20.71
N GLY A 21 -3.67 18.40 -19.84
CA GLY A 21 -4.23 19.77 -19.84
C GLY A 21 -5.65 19.88 -19.29
N ARG A 22 -6.35 18.74 -19.04
CA ARG A 22 -7.66 18.71 -18.39
C ARG A 22 -7.64 17.99 -17.04
N ASP A 23 -7.09 16.80 -17.02
CA ASP A 23 -7.13 15.90 -15.87
C ASP A 23 -5.76 15.84 -15.17
N PHE A 24 -4.70 16.04 -15.88
CA PHE A 24 -3.33 16.08 -15.35
C PHE A 24 -2.41 16.95 -16.24
N GLU A 25 -1.29 17.35 -15.67
CA GLU A 25 -0.14 17.96 -16.35
C GLU A 25 1.00 16.94 -16.42
N GLU A 26 1.88 17.03 -17.42
CA GLU A 26 3.02 16.11 -17.62
C GLU A 26 3.90 15.98 -16.36
N LYS A 27 3.99 17.06 -15.56
CA LYS A 27 4.76 17.12 -14.33
C LYS A 27 4.08 16.50 -13.11
N ASP A 28 2.78 16.15 -13.21
CA ASP A 28 2.03 15.63 -12.08
C ASP A 28 2.49 14.22 -11.70
N MET A 29 2.68 14.03 -10.41
CA MET A 29 3.00 12.72 -9.87
C MET A 29 1.74 11.86 -9.77
N LEU A 30 1.91 10.54 -9.78
CA LEU A 30 0.81 9.58 -9.66
C LEU A 30 -0.04 9.85 -8.40
N SER A 31 0.60 10.22 -7.29
CA SER A 31 -0.10 10.58 -6.04
C SER A 31 -1.08 11.72 -6.20
N VAL A 32 -0.77 12.72 -7.03
CA VAL A 32 -1.67 13.85 -7.32
C VAL A 32 -2.90 13.34 -8.08
N LEU A 33 -2.69 12.52 -9.11
CA LEU A 33 -3.77 11.95 -9.91
C LEU A 33 -4.72 11.10 -9.05
N LEU A 34 -4.17 10.19 -8.23
CA LEU A 34 -4.94 9.32 -7.36
C LEU A 34 -5.75 10.11 -6.32
N ARG A 35 -5.14 11.11 -5.68
CA ARG A 35 -5.77 11.87 -4.61
C ARG A 35 -6.73 12.95 -5.12
N GLU A 36 -6.27 13.77 -6.07
CA GLU A 36 -7.00 14.99 -6.46
C GLU A 36 -8.02 14.73 -7.57
N ARG A 37 -7.82 13.71 -8.40
CA ARG A 37 -8.75 13.38 -9.49
C ARG A 37 -9.68 12.22 -9.14
N LEU A 38 -9.17 11.20 -8.44
CA LEU A 38 -9.98 10.04 -8.06
C LEU A 38 -10.48 10.09 -6.61
N GLY A 39 -10.02 11.04 -5.79
CA GLY A 39 -10.44 11.17 -4.40
C GLY A 39 -9.91 10.06 -3.47
N LEU A 40 -8.88 9.32 -3.90
CA LEU A 40 -8.30 8.21 -3.14
C LEU A 40 -7.36 8.77 -2.04
N THR A 41 -7.94 9.22 -0.95
CA THR A 41 -7.24 9.92 0.12
C THR A 41 -6.46 8.99 1.07
N GLY A 42 -6.63 7.69 0.96
CA GLY A 42 -5.80 6.69 1.63
C GLY A 42 -4.35 6.71 1.14
N VAL A 43 -4.11 7.10 -0.10
CA VAL A 43 -2.77 7.46 -0.57
C VAL A 43 -2.29 8.71 0.18
N ARG A 44 -1.46 8.52 1.21
CA ARG A 44 -1.00 9.64 2.05
C ARG A 44 0.26 10.26 1.47
N VAL A 45 0.33 11.58 1.44
CA VAL A 45 1.50 12.31 0.95
C VAL A 45 2.06 13.15 2.10
N SER A 46 3.32 12.89 2.47
CA SER A 46 3.97 13.55 3.61
C SER A 46 5.28 14.24 3.23
N CYS A 47 6.25 13.49 2.67
CA CYS A 47 7.58 14.05 2.40
C CYS A 47 7.77 14.57 0.97
N GLU A 48 7.04 14.05 0.00
CA GLU A 48 7.14 14.37 -1.45
C GLU A 48 8.54 14.20 -2.04
N GLN A 49 9.38 13.37 -1.40
CA GLN A 49 10.77 13.15 -1.81
C GLN A 49 11.21 11.68 -1.68
N GLY A 50 10.26 10.75 -1.62
CA GLY A 50 10.55 9.31 -1.62
C GLY A 50 11.12 8.75 -0.31
N ALA A 51 11.10 9.49 0.80
CA ALA A 51 11.81 9.10 2.01
C ALA A 51 10.94 8.44 3.10
N CYS A 52 9.60 8.51 3.02
CA CYS A 52 8.76 8.15 4.16
C CYS A 52 7.77 7.01 3.93
N GLY A 53 7.59 6.53 2.72
CA GLY A 53 6.70 5.41 2.39
C GLY A 53 5.19 5.66 2.52
N ALA A 54 4.75 6.82 3.03
CA ALA A 54 3.32 7.07 3.27
C ALA A 54 2.44 7.03 2.00
N CYS A 55 3.04 7.27 0.83
CA CYS A 55 2.36 7.29 -0.47
C CYS A 55 2.46 5.97 -1.25
N THR A 56 2.88 4.88 -0.60
CA THR A 56 3.02 3.57 -1.25
C THR A 56 1.68 3.08 -1.80
N VAL A 57 1.72 2.63 -3.04
CA VAL A 57 0.63 1.93 -3.75
C VAL A 57 1.22 0.72 -4.44
N LEU A 58 0.39 -0.23 -4.89
CA LEU A 58 0.88 -1.30 -5.77
C LEU A 58 0.69 -0.92 -7.23
N LEU A 59 1.73 -1.09 -8.00
CA LEU A 59 1.71 -0.96 -9.46
C LEU A 59 2.05 -2.32 -10.06
N ASN A 60 1.09 -2.92 -10.74
CA ASN A 60 1.21 -4.28 -11.28
C ASN A 60 1.65 -5.30 -10.19
N GLY A 61 1.13 -5.14 -8.97
CA GLY A 61 1.40 -6.01 -7.83
C GLY A 61 2.66 -5.68 -7.01
N LYS A 62 3.46 -4.69 -7.41
CA LYS A 62 4.70 -4.28 -6.71
C LYS A 62 4.54 -2.92 -6.06
N SER A 63 5.10 -2.76 -4.88
CA SER A 63 5.09 -1.49 -4.15
C SER A 63 5.88 -0.41 -4.89
N VAL A 64 5.28 0.78 -5.00
CA VAL A 64 5.92 1.96 -5.57
C VAL A 64 5.54 3.21 -4.77
N LEU A 65 6.45 4.17 -4.74
CA LEU A 65 6.21 5.46 -4.10
C LEU A 65 5.53 6.42 -5.10
N SER A 66 4.22 6.54 -5.01
CA SER A 66 3.42 7.33 -5.96
C SER A 66 3.79 8.81 -6.03
N CYS A 67 4.44 9.38 -5.00
CA CYS A 67 4.93 10.75 -5.02
C CYS A 67 6.22 10.95 -5.84
N MET A 68 6.87 9.85 -6.24
CA MET A 68 8.10 9.86 -7.04
C MET A 68 7.90 9.36 -8.46
N MET A 69 6.70 8.88 -8.77
CA MET A 69 6.36 8.34 -10.08
C MET A 69 5.55 9.37 -10.88
N PRO A 70 6.03 9.84 -12.04
CA PRO A 70 5.23 10.65 -12.95
C PRO A 70 3.94 9.91 -13.38
N ALA A 71 2.81 10.60 -13.38
CA ALA A 71 1.52 9.98 -13.74
C ALA A 71 1.54 9.36 -15.16
N VAL A 72 2.29 9.97 -16.08
CA VAL A 72 2.45 9.48 -17.47
C VAL A 72 3.11 8.12 -17.57
N GLU A 73 3.93 7.73 -16.61
CA GLU A 73 4.60 6.42 -16.57
C GLU A 73 3.68 5.29 -16.12
N ALA A 74 2.52 5.63 -15.52
CA ALA A 74 1.52 4.66 -15.12
C ALA A 74 0.53 4.28 -16.24
N ASP A 75 0.77 4.74 -17.48
CA ASP A 75 -0.08 4.37 -18.60
C ASP A 75 -0.04 2.85 -18.87
N GLY A 76 -1.22 2.24 -18.95
CA GLY A 76 -1.38 0.78 -19.10
C GLY A 76 -1.22 -0.02 -17.82
N ALA A 77 -0.90 0.61 -16.67
CA ALA A 77 -0.68 -0.08 -15.42
C ALA A 77 -1.99 -0.47 -14.68
N ASP A 78 -1.90 -1.50 -13.85
CA ASP A 78 -2.90 -1.86 -12.84
C ASP A 78 -2.41 -1.35 -11.47
N ILE A 79 -3.16 -0.44 -10.89
CA ILE A 79 -2.82 0.23 -9.63
C ILE A 79 -3.80 -0.22 -8.55
N MET A 80 -3.26 -0.63 -7.41
CA MET A 80 -4.03 -0.91 -6.20
C MET A 80 -3.64 0.08 -5.12
N THR A 81 -4.63 0.68 -4.49
CA THR A 81 -4.47 1.53 -3.31
C THR A 81 -5.16 0.88 -2.11
N ILE A 82 -4.93 1.42 -0.91
CA ILE A 82 -5.53 0.90 0.33
C ILE A 82 -7.07 0.79 0.26
N GLU A 83 -7.72 1.63 -0.53
CA GLU A 83 -9.17 1.62 -0.71
C GLU A 83 -9.70 0.39 -1.48
N ALA A 84 -8.82 -0.43 -2.05
CA ALA A 84 -9.20 -1.70 -2.66
C ALA A 84 -9.29 -2.83 -1.63
N LEU A 85 -8.72 -2.64 -0.45
CA LEU A 85 -8.71 -3.62 0.63
C LEU A 85 -9.86 -3.31 1.59
N ASP A 86 -10.51 -4.34 2.07
CA ASP A 86 -11.55 -4.23 3.09
C ASP A 86 -11.12 -4.89 4.42
N GLY A 87 -12.01 -4.94 5.39
CA GLY A 87 -11.71 -5.49 6.71
C GLY A 87 -11.46 -7.01 6.73
N SER A 88 -11.77 -7.73 5.65
CA SER A 88 -11.50 -9.17 5.52
C SER A 88 -10.10 -9.46 4.95
N ASP A 89 -9.40 -8.44 4.46
CA ASP A 89 -8.01 -8.60 4.02
C ASP A 89 -7.10 -8.94 5.20
N PRO A 90 -6.32 -10.05 5.15
CA PRO A 90 -5.51 -10.52 6.28
C PRO A 90 -4.49 -9.50 6.77
N VAL A 91 -3.96 -8.65 5.89
CA VAL A 91 -3.01 -7.61 6.27
C VAL A 91 -3.72 -6.48 6.99
N VAL A 92 -4.87 -6.03 6.48
CA VAL A 92 -5.69 -5.00 7.11
C VAL A 92 -6.16 -5.46 8.49
N ASP A 93 -6.69 -6.67 8.59
CA ASP A 93 -7.14 -7.26 9.85
C ASP A 93 -6.00 -7.32 10.89
N ALA A 94 -4.83 -7.83 10.50
CA ALA A 94 -3.67 -7.89 11.37
C ALA A 94 -3.22 -6.51 11.88
N PHE A 95 -3.24 -5.48 11.02
CA PHE A 95 -2.89 -4.12 11.45
C PHE A 95 -3.91 -3.51 12.41
N VAL A 96 -5.20 -3.77 12.21
CA VAL A 96 -6.28 -3.29 13.08
C VAL A 96 -6.23 -3.99 14.44
N ASN A 97 -5.96 -5.31 14.47
CA ASN A 97 -6.05 -6.16 15.65
C ASN A 97 -4.70 -6.39 16.36
N THR A 98 -3.62 -5.69 15.95
CA THR A 98 -2.34 -5.75 16.68
C THR A 98 -2.25 -4.61 17.67
N TYR A 99 -2.58 -4.92 18.94
CA TYR A 99 -2.43 -4.02 20.08
C TYR A 99 -2.40 -4.86 21.37
N GLY A 100 -1.55 -4.49 22.31
CA GLY A 100 -1.54 -5.16 23.60
C GLY A 100 -0.16 -5.35 24.22
N PRO A 101 -0.12 -5.92 25.43
CA PRO A 101 1.12 -6.20 26.13
C PRO A 101 2.00 -7.21 25.35
N GLY A 102 3.24 -6.82 25.06
CA GLY A 102 4.21 -7.65 24.35
C GLY A 102 4.13 -7.58 22.83
N GLU A 103 3.02 -7.16 22.25
CA GLU A 103 2.85 -7.05 20.78
C GLU A 103 3.16 -5.66 20.25
N GLY A 104 2.97 -4.63 21.09
CA GLY A 104 2.97 -3.25 20.66
C GLY A 104 1.62 -2.85 20.08
N THR A 105 1.61 -1.76 19.29
CA THR A 105 0.43 -1.34 18.51
C THR A 105 0.87 -1.04 17.08
N ALA A 106 0.13 -1.55 16.09
CA ALA A 106 0.47 -1.32 14.69
C ALA A 106 0.05 0.07 14.20
N MET A 107 -0.90 0.74 14.87
CA MET A 107 -1.28 2.09 14.50
C MET A 107 -1.69 2.93 15.71
N GLN A 108 -1.36 4.22 15.65
CA GLN A 108 -1.85 5.24 16.59
C GLN A 108 -2.59 6.34 15.83
N CYS A 109 -1.90 7.29 15.21
CA CYS A 109 -2.56 8.34 14.43
C CYS A 109 -3.10 7.85 13.07
N GLY A 110 -2.68 6.68 12.59
CA GLY A 110 -3.13 6.07 11.33
C GLY A 110 -2.59 6.70 10.06
N TYR A 111 -1.76 7.76 10.14
CA TYR A 111 -1.34 8.48 8.94
C TYR A 111 -0.43 7.65 8.03
N CYS A 112 0.56 6.95 8.57
CA CYS A 112 1.48 6.10 7.82
C CYS A 112 0.92 4.70 7.52
N THR A 113 -0.14 4.29 8.22
CA THR A 113 -0.69 2.93 8.15
C THR A 113 -1.00 2.46 6.73
N PRO A 114 -1.66 3.25 5.85
CA PRO A 114 -1.91 2.81 4.48
C PRO A 114 -0.64 2.43 3.71
N GLY A 115 0.44 3.21 3.86
CA GLY A 115 1.71 2.91 3.21
C GLY A 115 2.34 1.61 3.70
N PHE A 116 2.36 1.38 5.02
CA PHE A 116 2.86 0.13 5.59
C PHE A 116 2.01 -1.09 5.19
N VAL A 117 0.69 -0.96 5.16
CA VAL A 117 -0.21 -2.04 4.70
C VAL A 117 0.06 -2.40 3.25
N MET A 118 0.21 -1.41 2.36
CA MET A 118 0.48 -1.66 0.95
C MET A 118 1.86 -2.31 0.74
N GLU A 119 2.89 -1.92 1.50
CA GLU A 119 4.19 -2.57 1.46
C GLU A 119 4.13 -4.02 1.98
N ALA A 120 3.48 -4.23 3.12
CA ALA A 120 3.28 -5.57 3.68
C ALA A 120 2.52 -6.48 2.70
N HIS A 121 1.49 -5.93 2.04
CA HIS A 121 0.74 -6.66 1.02
C HIS A 121 1.62 -7.04 -0.18
N SER A 122 2.51 -6.16 -0.64
CA SER A 122 3.50 -6.46 -1.68
C SER A 122 4.44 -7.59 -1.25
N LEU A 123 5.02 -7.47 -0.05
CA LEU A 123 5.92 -8.48 0.51
C LEU A 123 5.25 -9.86 0.59
N LEU A 124 4.05 -9.93 1.19
CA LEU A 124 3.36 -11.20 1.43
C LEU A 124 2.80 -11.84 0.14
N ASN A 125 2.59 -11.07 -0.90
CA ASN A 125 2.28 -11.60 -2.24
C ASN A 125 3.49 -12.26 -2.89
N GLU A 126 4.70 -11.72 -2.68
CA GLU A 126 5.95 -12.29 -3.21
C GLU A 126 6.47 -13.44 -2.33
N ASN A 127 6.47 -13.23 -1.02
CA ASN A 127 6.91 -14.21 -0.03
C ASN A 127 5.89 -14.32 1.12
N PRO A 128 5.00 -15.33 1.12
CA PRO A 128 3.96 -15.46 2.14
C PRO A 128 4.49 -15.90 3.52
N ASN A 129 5.75 -16.28 3.64
CA ASN A 129 6.38 -16.67 4.91
C ASN A 129 7.75 -15.97 5.07
N PRO A 130 7.77 -14.63 5.23
CA PRO A 130 9.02 -13.89 5.32
C PRO A 130 9.71 -14.09 6.68
N THR A 131 11.03 -14.03 6.68
CA THR A 131 11.82 -13.94 7.91
C THR A 131 11.70 -12.55 8.53
N ASP A 132 12.12 -12.41 9.80
CA ASP A 132 12.13 -11.12 10.48
C ASP A 132 13.01 -10.10 9.74
N GLU A 133 14.15 -10.54 9.20
CA GLU A 133 15.05 -9.69 8.42
C GLU A 133 14.42 -9.23 7.10
N GLU A 134 13.67 -10.09 6.41
CA GLU A 134 12.98 -9.75 5.17
C GLU A 134 11.83 -8.74 5.42
N ILE A 135 11.13 -8.87 6.56
CA ILE A 135 10.13 -7.89 7.00
C ILE A 135 10.79 -6.54 7.27
N ASP A 136 11.89 -6.53 8.04
CA ASP A 136 12.62 -5.30 8.36
C ASP A 136 13.18 -4.62 7.10
N GLU A 137 13.70 -5.39 6.15
CA GLU A 137 14.19 -4.87 4.87
C GLU A 137 13.06 -4.24 4.06
N ALA A 138 11.94 -4.93 3.88
CA ALA A 138 10.79 -4.42 3.13
C ALA A 138 10.24 -3.12 3.75
N LEU A 139 10.16 -3.06 5.08
CA LEU A 139 9.62 -1.91 5.79
C LEU A 139 10.64 -0.77 5.99
N SER A 140 11.91 -0.96 5.65
CA SER A 140 13.00 0.02 5.91
C SER A 140 12.78 1.39 5.25
N GLY A 141 12.02 1.44 4.14
CA GLY A 141 11.63 2.67 3.44
C GLY A 141 10.45 3.42 4.04
N HIS A 142 9.92 2.98 5.20
CA HIS A 142 8.70 3.52 5.79
C HIS A 142 8.96 4.16 7.15
N ILE A 143 8.35 5.34 7.39
CA ILE A 143 8.56 6.11 8.64
C ILE A 143 7.24 6.24 9.40
N CYS A 144 7.26 5.77 10.66
CA CYS A 144 6.18 6.00 11.62
C CYS A 144 6.60 7.02 12.68
N ARG A 145 6.00 8.22 12.68
CA ARG A 145 6.31 9.26 13.68
C ARG A 145 5.86 8.90 15.09
N CYS A 146 4.85 8.06 15.23
CA CYS A 146 4.36 7.57 16.52
C CYS A 146 5.22 6.46 17.13
N GLY A 147 6.14 5.87 16.35
CA GLY A 147 7.04 4.82 16.83
C GLY A 147 6.41 3.43 16.91
N CYS A 148 5.39 3.14 16.09
CA CYS A 148 4.66 1.87 16.11
C CYS A 148 5.42 0.67 15.49
N TYR A 149 6.72 0.76 15.27
CA TYR A 149 7.50 -0.22 14.51
C TYR A 149 7.37 -1.66 15.01
N GLN A 150 7.42 -1.87 16.34
CA GLN A 150 7.23 -3.21 16.91
C GLN A 150 5.85 -3.79 16.55
N GLY A 151 4.79 -3.01 16.76
CA GLY A 151 3.43 -3.45 16.43
C GLY A 151 3.22 -3.68 14.94
N ILE A 152 3.81 -2.83 14.09
CA ILE A 152 3.78 -2.99 12.62
C ILE A 152 4.45 -4.29 12.22
N HIS A 153 5.66 -4.57 12.71
CA HIS A 153 6.37 -5.82 12.46
C HIS A 153 5.54 -7.04 12.91
N THR A 154 4.98 -6.99 14.13
CA THR A 154 4.10 -8.03 14.65
C THR A 154 2.86 -8.24 13.77
N ALA A 155 2.27 -7.16 13.26
CA ALA A 155 1.10 -7.25 12.37
C ALA A 155 1.43 -7.97 11.06
N VAL A 156 2.60 -7.67 10.46
CA VAL A 156 3.03 -8.37 9.22
C VAL A 156 3.23 -9.87 9.48
N LYS A 157 3.81 -10.26 10.63
CA LYS A 157 3.95 -11.67 11.00
C LYS A 157 2.60 -12.36 11.16
N LYS A 158 1.66 -11.73 11.87
CA LYS A 158 0.30 -12.27 12.02
C LYS A 158 -0.41 -12.47 10.67
N ALA A 159 -0.28 -11.50 9.77
CA ALA A 159 -0.83 -11.61 8.42
C ALA A 159 -0.19 -12.78 7.64
N ALA A 160 1.13 -12.95 7.74
CA ALA A 160 1.84 -14.07 7.14
C ALA A 160 1.34 -15.41 7.66
N ASP A 161 1.25 -15.56 9.00
CA ASP A 161 0.74 -16.78 9.65
C ASP A 161 -0.69 -17.10 9.18
N HIS A 162 -1.56 -16.10 9.09
CA HIS A 162 -2.93 -16.28 8.59
C HIS A 162 -2.94 -16.77 7.14
N ILE A 163 -2.18 -16.13 6.25
CA ILE A 163 -2.08 -16.47 4.82
C ILE A 163 -1.52 -17.89 4.63
N CYS A 164 -0.50 -18.31 5.42
CA CYS A 164 0.07 -19.64 5.35
C CYS A 164 -0.92 -20.71 5.81
N ASN A 165 -1.62 -20.49 6.93
CA ASN A 165 -2.59 -21.45 7.46
C ASN A 165 -3.76 -21.67 6.48
N CYS A 166 -4.25 -20.61 5.82
CA CYS A 166 -5.29 -20.74 4.80
C CYS A 166 -4.84 -21.56 3.57
N LYS A 167 -3.57 -21.49 3.18
CA LYS A 167 -3.03 -22.25 2.03
C LYS A 167 -2.83 -23.74 2.35
N GLU A 168 -2.59 -24.09 3.60
CA GLU A 168 -2.40 -25.49 4.05
C GLU A 168 -3.70 -26.22 4.38
N GLY A 169 -4.87 -25.62 4.12
CA GLY A 169 -6.18 -26.24 4.31
C GLY A 169 -6.77 -26.08 5.73
N GLY A 170 -6.25 -25.16 6.51
CA GLY A 170 -6.89 -24.68 7.73
C GLY A 170 -8.16 -23.89 7.39
N GLU A 171 -9.24 -24.09 8.15
CA GLU A 171 -10.44 -23.27 8.04
C GLU A 171 -10.05 -21.82 8.40
N CYS A 172 -10.12 -20.92 7.40
CA CYS A 172 -10.08 -19.49 7.67
C CYS A 172 -11.39 -19.16 8.38
N ASN A 173 -11.36 -19.07 9.72
CA ASN A 173 -12.51 -18.66 10.49
C ASN A 173 -12.81 -17.19 10.17
N GLU A 174 -13.86 -16.97 9.37
CA GLU A 174 -14.61 -15.73 9.39
C GLU A 174 -15.35 -15.69 10.73
N GLU A 175 -14.71 -15.19 11.78
CA GLU A 175 -15.41 -14.87 13.02
C GLU A 175 -15.94 -13.44 12.91
N ASP A 176 -17.27 -13.34 13.03
CA ASP A 176 -18.17 -12.18 13.03
C ASP A 176 -17.71 -10.96 13.84
#